data_4ae648d309e06adac8b9581b8cbf4ff1
#
_entry.id   4ae648d309e06adac8b9581b8cbf4ff1
#
_cell.length_a   1.000
_cell.length_b   1.000
_cell.length_c   1.000
_cell.angle_alpha   90.00
_cell.angle_beta   90.00
_cell.angle_gamma   90.00
#
_symmetry.space_group_name_H-M   'P 1'
#
loop_
_entity.id
_entity.type
_entity.pdbx_description
1 polymer ?
#
loop_
_entity_poly.entity_id
_entity_poly.type
_entity_poly.pdbx_seq_one_letter_code
_entity_poly.pdbx_strand_id
1 'polypeptide(L)'
;MRRRNLIINTFLLTFSTMSLGILGMVFRIYLSNQIGSEGMGLYQLIMSINVFAWTIAISGIRLTLTRLIAEEIGKKSSKDKIRHLLKCGFIYTLFFSCISALGLYYGSHFISTVLIGDIRAQTPLQILSFSMPFIGISACFNGYFYGCRKVIKSIFADFIENITMIVIVAFFITSFSTSNLEYTCSYITLGMTLGSIVACFCAYLMYIFEKKNKIERSIEKSNKTLFKEVVSVALPIAGSAYIQTFLRSIEDILIPKALKSHGSSTATSLSIFGVIKGMALPLLNFPSIFLASFSTLIIPEIAQYNVLNRKKSVNFVISKVIKFTLIIALFSTGFFIVYSNELGQSLYHNSEVG
;
A
#
# COMPACT_ATOMS: atom_id res chain seq x y z
N MET A 1 24.23 17.02 -14.10
CA MET A 1 24.10 15.98 -13.06
C MET A 1 22.66 15.87 -12.46
N ARG A 2 22.03 16.97 -12.06
CA ARG A 2 20.71 16.98 -11.40
C ARG A 2 19.56 16.34 -12.23
N ARG A 3 19.52 16.58 -13.56
CA ARG A 3 18.47 16.07 -14.48
C ARG A 3 18.62 14.55 -14.73
N ARG A 4 19.84 14.05 -14.89
CA ARG A 4 20.12 12.60 -15.08
C ARG A 4 19.68 11.80 -13.86
N ASN A 5 19.95 12.28 -12.64
CA ASN A 5 19.53 11.59 -11.41
C ASN A 5 18.01 11.58 -11.22
N LEU A 6 17.31 12.63 -11.66
CA LEU A 6 15.84 12.64 -11.65
C LEU A 6 15.26 11.56 -12.56
N ILE A 7 15.75 11.47 -13.80
CA ILE A 7 15.30 10.46 -14.76
C ILE A 7 15.59 9.05 -14.25
N ILE A 8 16.80 8.80 -13.72
CA ILE A 8 17.17 7.51 -13.16
C ILE A 8 16.28 7.15 -11.96
N ASN A 9 16.04 8.06 -11.03
CA ASN A 9 15.17 7.80 -9.88
C ASN A 9 13.72 7.53 -10.29
N THR A 10 13.20 8.25 -11.28
CA THR A 10 11.85 8.02 -11.80
C THR A 10 11.77 6.67 -12.49
N PHE A 11 12.74 6.31 -13.32
CA PHE A 11 12.80 5.01 -13.98
C PHE A 11 12.88 3.86 -12.96
N LEU A 12 13.76 3.98 -11.96
CA LEU A 12 13.87 3.00 -10.87
C LEU A 12 12.55 2.86 -10.10
N LEU A 13 11.89 3.97 -9.79
CA LEU A 13 10.60 3.94 -9.10
C LEU A 13 9.55 3.23 -9.94
N THR A 14 9.46 3.55 -11.23
CA THR A 14 8.51 2.91 -12.16
C THR A 14 8.77 1.42 -12.30
N PHE A 15 10.02 1.02 -12.50
CA PHE A 15 10.39 -0.39 -12.60
C PHE A 15 10.10 -1.14 -11.30
N SER A 16 10.36 -0.54 -10.15
CA SER A 16 10.10 -1.15 -8.85
C SER A 16 8.62 -1.32 -8.57
N THR A 17 7.79 -0.30 -8.84
CA THR A 17 6.34 -0.41 -8.66
C THR A 17 5.74 -1.48 -9.57
N MET A 18 6.24 -1.60 -10.79
CA MET A 18 5.84 -2.65 -11.73
C MET A 18 6.24 -4.05 -11.22
N SER A 19 7.50 -4.20 -10.76
CA SER A 19 7.99 -5.49 -10.23
C SER A 19 7.23 -5.91 -8.97
N LEU A 20 6.96 -4.98 -8.05
CA LEU A 20 6.15 -5.25 -6.86
C LEU A 20 4.69 -5.59 -7.22
N GLY A 21 4.13 -4.94 -8.25
CA GLY A 21 2.79 -5.26 -8.75
C GLY A 21 2.70 -6.68 -9.31
N ILE A 22 3.69 -7.10 -10.10
CA ILE A 22 3.78 -8.48 -10.64
C ILE A 22 3.94 -9.48 -9.48
N LEU A 23 4.85 -9.21 -8.54
CA LEU A 23 5.09 -10.06 -7.38
C LEU A 23 3.81 -10.22 -6.54
N GLY A 24 3.10 -9.13 -6.30
CA GLY A 24 1.82 -9.14 -5.58
C GLY A 24 0.74 -9.93 -6.31
N MET A 25 0.70 -9.88 -7.65
CA MET A 25 -0.24 -10.67 -8.46
C MET A 25 0.06 -12.17 -8.37
N VAL A 26 1.33 -12.56 -8.55
CA VAL A 26 1.77 -13.97 -8.44
C VAL A 26 1.47 -14.52 -7.04
N PHE A 27 1.76 -13.73 -6.00
CA PHE A 27 1.46 -14.12 -4.62
C PHE A 27 -0.04 -14.27 -4.37
N ARG A 28 -0.88 -13.42 -4.94
CA ARG A 28 -2.35 -13.51 -4.84
C ARG A 28 -2.89 -14.77 -5.52
N ILE A 29 -2.37 -15.13 -6.70
CA ILE A 29 -2.70 -16.39 -7.38
C ILE A 29 -2.30 -17.58 -6.50
N TYR A 30 -1.09 -17.56 -5.94
CA TYR A 30 -0.64 -18.59 -5.02
C TYR A 30 -1.58 -18.74 -3.81
N LEU A 31 -1.93 -17.63 -3.16
CA LEU A 31 -2.85 -17.64 -2.01
C LEU A 31 -4.22 -18.21 -2.39
N SER A 32 -4.77 -17.78 -3.52
CA SER A 32 -6.07 -18.23 -4.01
C SER A 32 -6.13 -19.74 -4.18
N ASN A 33 -5.07 -20.33 -4.71
CA ASN A 33 -4.98 -21.78 -4.89
C ASN A 33 -4.82 -22.54 -3.56
N GLN A 34 -4.35 -21.87 -2.50
CA GLN A 34 -4.20 -22.48 -1.17
C GLN A 34 -5.47 -22.37 -0.31
N ILE A 35 -6.18 -21.23 -0.37
CA ILE A 35 -7.31 -20.96 0.55
C ILE A 35 -8.66 -21.03 -0.12
N GLY A 36 -8.72 -21.19 -1.44
CA GLY A 36 -9.95 -21.26 -2.21
C GLY A 36 -10.74 -19.94 -2.25
N SER A 37 -11.92 -19.97 -2.86
CA SER A 37 -12.76 -18.78 -3.05
C SER A 37 -13.34 -18.22 -1.75
N GLU A 38 -13.81 -19.08 -0.84
CA GLU A 38 -14.33 -18.66 0.47
C GLU A 38 -13.23 -17.99 1.31
N GLY A 39 -12.04 -18.63 1.37
CA GLY A 39 -10.89 -18.07 2.09
C GLY A 39 -10.42 -16.75 1.50
N MET A 40 -10.42 -16.59 0.17
CA MET A 40 -10.11 -15.33 -0.49
C MET A 40 -11.12 -14.23 -0.16
N GLY A 41 -12.40 -14.57 -0.01
CA GLY A 41 -13.43 -13.64 0.42
C GLY A 41 -13.19 -13.14 1.84
N LEU A 42 -12.92 -14.05 2.78
CA LEU A 42 -12.60 -13.70 4.16
C LEU A 42 -11.31 -12.85 4.23
N TYR A 43 -10.25 -13.28 3.55
CA TYR A 43 -9.00 -12.54 3.44
C TYR A 43 -9.21 -11.12 2.90
N GLN A 44 -10.02 -10.95 1.85
CA GLN A 44 -10.28 -9.65 1.25
C GLN A 44 -11.02 -8.70 2.22
N LEU A 45 -11.96 -9.21 3.02
CA LEU A 45 -12.64 -8.42 4.07
C LEU A 45 -11.66 -8.01 5.18
N ILE A 46 -10.81 -8.92 5.65
CA ILE A 46 -9.76 -8.62 6.62
C ILE A 46 -8.83 -7.52 6.07
N MET A 47 -8.44 -7.64 4.79
CA MET A 47 -7.57 -6.66 4.13
C MET A 47 -8.23 -5.30 3.95
N SER A 48 -9.53 -5.25 3.69
CA SER A 48 -10.28 -3.99 3.60
C SER A 48 -10.24 -3.22 4.93
N ILE A 49 -10.45 -3.90 6.06
CA ILE A 49 -10.32 -3.32 7.40
C ILE A 49 -8.86 -2.91 7.68
N ASN A 50 -7.91 -3.79 7.31
CA ASN A 50 -6.49 -3.50 7.49
C ASN A 50 -6.04 -2.24 6.74
N VAL A 51 -6.49 -2.02 5.51
CA VAL A 51 -6.17 -0.82 4.70
C VAL A 51 -6.71 0.44 5.38
N PHE A 52 -7.90 0.39 5.98
CA PHE A 52 -8.43 1.52 6.74
C PHE A 52 -7.59 1.79 8.00
N ALA A 53 -7.28 0.76 8.79
CA ALA A 53 -6.43 0.87 9.97
C ALA A 53 -5.02 1.38 9.63
N TRP A 54 -4.43 0.88 8.55
CA TRP A 54 -3.14 1.31 7.99
C TRP A 54 -3.16 2.79 7.58
N THR A 55 -4.25 3.25 6.97
CA THR A 55 -4.41 4.66 6.59
C THR A 55 -4.45 5.57 7.82
N ILE A 56 -5.11 5.13 8.90
CA ILE A 56 -5.09 5.84 10.19
C ILE A 56 -3.68 5.83 10.80
N ALA A 57 -2.99 4.68 10.79
CA ALA A 57 -1.65 4.56 11.35
C ALA A 57 -0.64 5.50 10.68
N ILE A 58 -0.67 5.63 9.36
CA ILE A 58 0.22 6.53 8.60
C ILE A 58 -0.23 7.99 8.73
N SER A 59 -1.54 8.25 8.74
CA SER A 59 -2.12 9.58 8.91
C SER A 59 -1.46 10.69 8.06
N GLY A 60 -1.18 10.39 6.78
CA GLY A 60 -0.63 11.35 5.82
C GLY A 60 0.83 11.75 6.03
N ILE A 61 1.54 11.18 7.04
CA ILE A 61 2.88 11.62 7.43
C ILE A 61 3.93 11.41 6.34
N ARG A 62 3.82 10.34 5.54
CA ARG A 62 4.77 10.04 4.46
C ARG A 62 4.86 11.20 3.46
N LEU A 63 3.73 11.70 2.98
CA LEU A 63 3.69 12.83 2.04
C LEU A 63 4.09 14.14 2.71
N THR A 64 3.66 14.36 3.94
CA THR A 64 4.00 15.54 4.74
C THR A 64 5.49 15.68 4.93
N LEU A 65 6.16 14.64 5.42
CA LEU A 65 7.61 14.65 5.62
C LEU A 65 8.36 14.76 4.29
N THR A 66 7.89 14.07 3.24
CA THR A 66 8.46 14.22 1.89
C THR A 66 8.47 15.67 1.45
N ARG A 67 7.35 16.38 1.62
CA ARG A 67 7.21 17.79 1.24
C ARG A 67 8.06 18.70 2.12
N LEU A 68 7.88 18.66 3.44
CA LEU A 68 8.56 19.57 4.37
C LEU A 68 10.07 19.40 4.33
N ILE A 69 10.58 18.17 4.25
CA ILE A 69 12.02 17.92 4.15
C ILE A 69 12.57 18.41 2.81
N ALA A 70 11.86 18.21 1.70
CA ALA A 70 12.26 18.70 0.40
C ALA A 70 12.31 20.24 0.36
N GLU A 71 11.34 20.93 1.00
CA GLU A 71 11.31 22.38 1.15
C GLU A 71 12.53 22.89 1.96
N GLU A 72 12.84 22.22 3.08
CA GLU A 72 13.99 22.62 3.92
C GLU A 72 15.34 22.36 3.24
N ILE A 73 15.46 21.30 2.47
CA ILE A 73 16.65 21.06 1.63
C ILE A 73 16.77 22.16 0.54
N GLY A 74 15.64 22.56 -0.04
CA GLY A 74 15.60 23.68 -1.03
C GLY A 74 16.05 25.01 -0.45
N LYS A 75 15.69 25.28 0.80
CA LYS A 75 16.10 26.50 1.57
C LYS A 75 17.54 26.43 2.09
N LYS A 76 18.26 25.30 1.86
CA LYS A 76 19.59 25.01 2.42
C LYS A 76 19.61 25.09 3.96
N SER A 77 18.51 24.75 4.60
CA SER A 77 18.38 24.74 6.05
C SER A 77 19.27 23.69 6.70
N SER A 78 19.51 23.83 8.02
CA SER A 78 20.38 22.94 8.77
C SER A 78 19.87 21.51 8.83
N LYS A 79 20.76 20.54 8.88
CA LYS A 79 20.41 19.11 9.07
C LYS A 79 19.67 18.85 10.38
N ASP A 80 19.88 19.69 11.38
CA ASP A 80 19.21 19.57 12.67
C ASP A 80 17.70 19.87 12.55
N LYS A 81 17.30 20.83 11.72
CA LYS A 81 15.88 21.10 11.46
C LYS A 81 15.18 19.91 10.80
N ILE A 82 15.84 19.23 9.86
CA ILE A 82 15.32 18.00 9.24
C ILE A 82 15.15 16.89 10.28
N ARG A 83 16.10 16.75 11.24
CA ARG A 83 15.97 15.79 12.34
C ARG A 83 14.82 16.12 13.27
N HIS A 84 14.62 17.40 13.59
CA HIS A 84 13.49 17.83 14.42
C HIS A 84 12.14 17.59 13.72
N LEU A 85 12.03 17.86 12.42
CA LEU A 85 10.86 17.50 11.61
C LEU A 85 10.58 16.00 11.65
N LEU A 86 11.62 15.17 11.52
CA LEU A 86 11.49 13.72 11.60
C LEU A 86 11.03 13.27 13.00
N LYS A 87 11.59 13.86 14.09
CA LYS A 87 11.14 13.58 15.46
C LYS A 87 9.67 13.96 15.68
N CYS A 88 9.26 15.14 15.20
CA CYS A 88 7.84 15.55 15.24
C CYS A 88 6.95 14.58 14.46
N GLY A 89 7.41 14.10 13.30
CA GLY A 89 6.74 13.07 12.51
C GLY A 89 6.57 11.77 13.28
N PHE A 90 7.61 11.28 13.98
CA PHE A 90 7.51 10.09 14.81
C PHE A 90 6.50 10.23 15.94
N ILE A 91 6.50 11.35 16.65
CA ILE A 91 5.54 11.60 17.75
C ILE A 91 4.11 11.60 17.21
N TYR A 92 3.87 12.31 16.11
CA TYR A 92 2.58 12.35 15.43
C TYR A 92 2.11 10.96 15.00
N THR A 93 2.98 10.24 14.32
CA THR A 93 2.62 8.92 13.75
C THR A 93 2.44 7.87 14.83
N LEU A 94 3.28 7.85 15.88
CA LEU A 94 3.12 6.93 17.00
C LEU A 94 1.77 7.12 17.69
N PHE A 95 1.31 8.36 17.86
CA PHE A 95 -0.01 8.63 18.41
C PHE A 95 -1.13 7.99 17.58
N PHE A 96 -1.16 8.25 16.27
CA PHE A 96 -2.19 7.69 15.39
C PHE A 96 -2.06 6.18 15.17
N SER A 97 -0.85 5.65 15.09
CA SER A 97 -0.62 4.21 14.92
C SER A 97 -0.96 3.42 16.20
N CYS A 98 -0.74 3.97 17.39
CA CYS A 98 -1.20 3.37 18.63
C CYS A 98 -2.73 3.37 18.71
N ILE A 99 -3.40 4.48 18.34
CA ILE A 99 -4.87 4.51 18.26
C ILE A 99 -5.38 3.45 17.30
N SER A 100 -4.79 3.34 16.11
CA SER A 100 -5.16 2.34 15.12
C SER A 100 -4.93 0.91 15.64
N ALA A 101 -3.79 0.64 16.30
CA ALA A 101 -3.47 -0.65 16.88
C ALA A 101 -4.46 -1.05 17.98
N LEU A 102 -4.72 -0.15 18.92
CA LEU A 102 -5.66 -0.39 20.03
C LEU A 102 -7.09 -0.57 19.50
N GLY A 103 -7.50 0.30 18.56
CA GLY A 103 -8.83 0.21 17.92
C GLY A 103 -9.02 -1.11 17.19
N LEU A 104 -7.99 -1.59 16.47
CA LEU A 104 -8.07 -2.85 15.75
C LEU A 104 -8.03 -4.05 16.71
N TYR A 105 -7.19 -4.02 17.75
CA TYR A 105 -7.06 -5.10 18.73
C TYR A 105 -8.33 -5.29 19.55
N TYR A 106 -8.78 -4.24 20.25
CA TYR A 106 -9.97 -4.30 21.09
C TYR A 106 -11.28 -4.33 20.28
N GLY A 107 -11.28 -3.70 19.11
CA GLY A 107 -12.42 -3.71 18.19
C GLY A 107 -12.54 -4.99 17.37
N SER A 108 -11.53 -5.89 17.37
CA SER A 108 -11.48 -7.10 16.52
C SER A 108 -12.72 -7.98 16.65
N HIS A 109 -13.21 -8.21 17.86
CA HIS A 109 -14.42 -8.99 18.10
C HIS A 109 -15.66 -8.34 17.50
N PHE A 110 -15.86 -7.05 17.73
CA PHE A 110 -16.97 -6.29 17.14
C PHE A 110 -16.90 -6.26 15.61
N ILE A 111 -15.70 -6.02 15.08
CA ILE A 111 -15.47 -5.97 13.62
C ILE A 111 -15.76 -7.34 12.99
N SER A 112 -15.25 -8.42 13.58
CA SER A 112 -15.44 -9.78 13.04
C SER A 112 -16.89 -10.22 13.11
N THR A 113 -17.59 -9.99 14.23
CA THR A 113 -18.97 -10.48 14.44
C THR A 113 -20.02 -9.59 13.79
N VAL A 114 -19.91 -8.25 13.93
CA VAL A 114 -20.94 -7.30 13.47
C VAL A 114 -20.67 -6.76 12.07
N LEU A 115 -19.42 -6.37 11.78
CA LEU A 115 -19.11 -5.78 10.47
C LEU A 115 -18.91 -6.85 9.40
N ILE A 116 -18.00 -7.81 9.63
CA ILE A 116 -17.70 -8.90 8.68
C ILE A 116 -18.79 -9.97 8.73
N GLY A 117 -19.29 -10.29 9.94
CA GLY A 117 -20.24 -11.35 10.19
C GLY A 117 -19.61 -12.75 10.12
N ASP A 118 -18.32 -12.86 10.41
CA ASP A 118 -17.55 -14.10 10.49
C ASP A 118 -16.48 -13.98 11.57
N ILE A 119 -16.61 -14.78 12.64
CA ILE A 119 -15.72 -14.75 13.81
C ILE A 119 -14.27 -15.17 13.47
N ARG A 120 -14.06 -15.94 12.38
CA ARG A 120 -12.75 -16.39 11.91
C ARG A 120 -11.82 -15.24 11.54
N ALA A 121 -12.35 -14.01 11.33
CA ALA A 121 -11.54 -12.81 11.08
C ALA A 121 -10.92 -12.21 12.35
N GLN A 122 -11.35 -12.61 13.56
CA GLN A 122 -10.92 -11.98 14.81
C GLN A 122 -9.42 -12.11 15.05
N THR A 123 -8.91 -13.33 15.07
CA THR A 123 -7.48 -13.61 15.30
C THR A 123 -6.57 -12.95 14.27
N PRO A 124 -6.83 -13.02 12.94
CA PRO A 124 -6.09 -12.27 11.94
C PRO A 124 -6.05 -10.74 12.18
N LEU A 125 -7.17 -10.13 12.58
CA LEU A 125 -7.22 -8.69 12.87
C LEU A 125 -6.38 -8.32 14.10
N GLN A 126 -6.39 -9.15 15.15
CA GLN A 126 -5.54 -8.96 16.31
C GLN A 126 -4.06 -9.04 15.96
N ILE A 127 -3.66 -9.99 15.13
CA ILE A 127 -2.27 -10.10 14.65
C ILE A 127 -1.86 -8.85 13.88
N LEU A 128 -2.70 -8.36 12.96
CA LEU A 128 -2.44 -7.16 12.17
C LEU A 128 -2.31 -5.89 13.03
N SER A 129 -2.99 -5.83 14.17
CA SER A 129 -2.89 -4.67 15.07
C SER A 129 -1.46 -4.39 15.52
N PHE A 130 -0.66 -5.44 15.72
CA PHE A 130 0.75 -5.31 16.11
C PHE A 130 1.64 -4.72 15.01
N SER A 131 1.22 -4.77 13.74
CA SER A 131 1.98 -4.17 12.64
C SER A 131 1.85 -2.63 12.61
N MET A 132 0.78 -2.06 13.14
CA MET A 132 0.44 -0.64 12.98
C MET A 132 1.52 0.34 13.45
N PRO A 133 2.15 0.18 14.64
CA PRO A 133 3.23 1.06 15.08
C PRO A 133 4.45 1.01 14.13
N PHE A 134 4.80 -0.18 13.65
CA PHE A 134 5.95 -0.37 12.74
C PHE A 134 5.69 0.24 11.37
N ILE A 135 4.47 0.12 10.86
CA ILE A 135 4.02 0.77 9.63
C ILE A 135 4.12 2.29 9.75
N GLY A 136 3.65 2.86 10.86
CA GLY A 136 3.76 4.29 11.11
C GLY A 136 5.21 4.78 11.14
N ILE A 137 6.09 4.07 11.84
CA ILE A 137 7.52 4.40 11.89
C ILE A 137 8.18 4.27 10.51
N SER A 138 7.88 3.21 9.76
CA SER A 138 8.35 3.01 8.38
C SER A 138 7.92 4.15 7.46
N ALA A 139 6.68 4.64 7.61
CA ALA A 139 6.17 5.76 6.82
C ALA A 139 6.97 7.05 7.07
N CYS A 140 7.46 7.29 8.30
CA CYS A 140 8.35 8.42 8.60
C CYS A 140 9.71 8.28 7.90
N PHE A 141 10.34 7.09 7.94
CA PHE A 141 11.60 6.86 7.24
C PHE A 141 11.43 6.97 5.73
N ASN A 142 10.37 6.41 5.17
CA ASN A 142 10.04 6.53 3.76
C ASN A 142 9.86 8.00 3.36
N GLY A 143 9.10 8.79 4.14
CA GLY A 143 8.95 10.23 3.93
C GLY A 143 10.29 10.97 3.93
N TYR A 144 11.19 10.61 4.84
CA TYR A 144 12.55 11.15 4.90
C TYR A 144 13.36 10.79 3.64
N PHE A 145 13.38 9.53 3.23
CA PHE A 145 14.13 9.10 2.05
C PHE A 145 13.61 9.74 0.76
N TYR A 146 12.30 9.84 0.59
CA TYR A 146 11.69 10.54 -0.55
C TYR A 146 12.04 12.06 -0.53
N GLY A 147 11.93 12.71 0.62
CA GLY A 147 12.28 14.12 0.78
C GLY A 147 13.75 14.41 0.48
N CYS A 148 14.65 13.51 0.89
CA CYS A 148 16.08 13.56 0.58
C CYS A 148 16.43 13.08 -0.84
N ARG A 149 15.45 12.70 -1.68
CA ARG A 149 15.61 12.12 -3.03
C ARG A 149 16.42 10.81 -3.05
N LYS A 150 16.38 10.04 -1.98
CA LYS A 150 17.05 8.73 -1.84
C LYS A 150 16.05 7.60 -2.00
N VAL A 151 15.29 7.67 -3.08
CA VAL A 151 14.13 6.78 -3.37
C VAL A 151 14.51 5.30 -3.34
N ILE A 152 15.73 4.95 -3.77
CA ILE A 152 16.24 3.57 -3.77
C ILE A 152 16.14 2.90 -2.40
N LYS A 153 16.38 3.65 -1.31
CA LYS A 153 16.31 3.11 0.06
C LYS A 153 14.89 2.72 0.45
N SER A 154 13.90 3.56 0.08
CA SER A 154 12.50 3.26 0.32
C SER A 154 12.06 2.03 -0.49
N ILE A 155 12.42 1.98 -1.78
CA ILE A 155 12.14 0.85 -2.66
C ILE A 155 12.70 -0.46 -2.08
N PHE A 156 13.93 -0.44 -1.60
CA PHE A 156 14.57 -1.62 -1.02
C PHE A 156 13.85 -2.10 0.24
N ALA A 157 13.39 -1.17 1.11
CA ALA A 157 12.58 -1.52 2.27
C ALA A 157 11.24 -2.17 1.86
N ASP A 158 10.56 -1.60 0.85
CA ASP A 158 9.30 -2.14 0.32
C ASP A 158 9.49 -3.55 -0.29
N PHE A 159 10.61 -3.80 -0.98
CA PHE A 159 10.96 -5.14 -1.49
C PHE A 159 11.21 -6.15 -0.36
N ILE A 160 11.98 -5.76 0.66
CA ILE A 160 12.24 -6.62 1.82
C ILE A 160 10.93 -6.97 2.52
N GLU A 161 10.03 -6.00 2.71
CA GLU A 161 8.71 -6.23 3.30
C GLU A 161 7.96 -7.34 2.56
N ASN A 162 7.81 -7.18 1.23
CA ASN A 162 7.07 -8.12 0.41
C ASN A 162 7.73 -9.51 0.34
N ILE A 163 9.05 -9.57 0.18
CA ILE A 163 9.78 -10.85 0.13
C ILE A 163 9.66 -11.57 1.47
N THR A 164 9.86 -10.86 2.59
CA THR A 164 9.74 -11.44 3.94
C THR A 164 8.34 -11.98 4.16
N MET A 165 7.30 -11.21 3.81
CA MET A 165 5.91 -11.65 3.89
C MET A 165 5.69 -12.93 3.09
N ILE A 166 6.09 -12.98 1.81
CA ILE A 166 5.90 -14.14 0.93
C ILE A 166 6.60 -15.38 1.49
N VAL A 167 7.86 -15.24 1.91
CA VAL A 167 8.65 -16.38 2.46
C VAL A 167 8.00 -16.92 3.73
N ILE A 168 7.58 -16.05 4.64
CA ILE A 168 6.96 -16.46 5.90
C ILE A 168 5.62 -17.13 5.63
N VAL A 169 4.78 -16.54 4.79
CA VAL A 169 3.45 -17.11 4.45
C VAL A 169 3.62 -18.47 3.76
N ALA A 170 4.51 -18.58 2.78
CA ALA A 170 4.78 -19.84 2.11
C ALA A 170 5.28 -20.91 3.08
N PHE A 171 6.20 -20.55 3.98
CA PHE A 171 6.71 -21.46 5.00
C PHE A 171 5.61 -21.98 5.93
N PHE A 172 4.77 -21.10 6.47
CA PHE A 172 3.70 -21.51 7.39
C PHE A 172 2.61 -22.34 6.69
N ILE A 173 2.19 -21.96 5.47
CA ILE A 173 1.18 -22.72 4.73
C ILE A 173 1.70 -24.11 4.38
N THR A 174 2.96 -24.24 3.97
CA THR A 174 3.53 -25.57 3.62
C THR A 174 3.82 -26.45 4.82
N SER A 175 4.27 -25.86 5.94
CA SER A 175 4.64 -26.60 7.14
C SER A 175 3.47 -27.00 8.02
N PHE A 176 2.42 -26.18 8.05
CA PHE A 176 1.23 -26.36 8.90
C PHE A 176 -0.04 -26.42 8.03
N SER A 177 -0.09 -27.42 7.14
CA SER A 177 -1.27 -27.65 6.27
C SER A 177 -2.52 -27.88 7.13
N THR A 178 -3.29 -26.82 7.35
CA THR A 178 -4.55 -26.88 8.10
C THR A 178 -5.72 -26.58 7.17
N SER A 179 -6.76 -27.41 7.23
CA SER A 179 -8.03 -27.16 6.53
C SER A 179 -8.86 -26.02 7.15
N ASN A 180 -8.36 -25.43 8.25
CA ASN A 180 -9.07 -24.35 8.95
C ASN A 180 -8.68 -22.98 8.40
N LEU A 181 -9.64 -22.28 7.80
CA LEU A 181 -9.47 -20.96 7.19
C LEU A 181 -8.98 -19.89 8.19
N GLU A 182 -9.38 -19.98 9.47
CA GLU A 182 -8.94 -19.05 10.49
C GLU A 182 -7.40 -19.08 10.67
N TYR A 183 -6.84 -20.27 10.81
CA TYR A 183 -5.38 -20.43 10.95
C TYR A 183 -4.64 -19.98 9.71
N THR A 184 -5.16 -20.32 8.52
CA THR A 184 -4.51 -19.93 7.27
C THR A 184 -4.52 -18.40 7.09
N CYS A 185 -5.64 -17.73 7.34
CA CYS A 185 -5.71 -16.26 7.34
C CYS A 185 -4.78 -15.65 8.41
N SER A 186 -4.66 -16.30 9.59
CA SER A 186 -3.76 -15.87 10.65
C SER A 186 -2.29 -15.99 10.24
N TYR A 187 -1.89 -17.03 9.53
CA TYR A 187 -0.52 -17.15 9.00
C TYR A 187 -0.20 -16.08 7.96
N ILE A 188 -1.17 -15.74 7.10
CA ILE A 188 -1.01 -14.66 6.12
C ILE A 188 -0.78 -13.32 6.84
N THR A 189 -1.63 -12.99 7.81
CA THR A 189 -1.53 -11.74 8.57
C THR A 189 -0.29 -11.68 9.46
N LEU A 190 0.17 -12.83 9.96
CA LEU A 190 1.43 -12.94 10.69
C LEU A 190 2.62 -12.66 9.77
N GLY A 191 2.62 -13.22 8.56
CA GLY A 191 3.64 -12.91 7.56
C GLY A 191 3.70 -11.42 7.21
N MET A 192 2.54 -10.78 7.05
CA MET A 192 2.44 -9.33 6.82
C MET A 192 3.01 -8.53 8.00
N THR A 193 2.65 -8.91 9.23
CA THR A 193 3.12 -8.24 10.45
C THR A 193 4.63 -8.35 10.59
N LEU A 194 5.19 -9.54 10.42
CA LEU A 194 6.64 -9.75 10.47
C LEU A 194 7.36 -9.04 9.33
N GLY A 195 6.78 -9.03 8.12
CA GLY A 195 7.30 -8.27 6.98
C GLY A 195 7.44 -6.78 7.30
N SER A 196 6.39 -6.17 7.87
CA SER A 196 6.40 -4.76 8.26
C SER A 196 7.41 -4.45 9.38
N ILE A 197 7.60 -5.37 10.35
CA ILE A 197 8.63 -5.24 11.40
C ILE A 197 10.03 -5.26 10.79
N VAL A 198 10.32 -6.23 9.91
CA VAL A 198 11.62 -6.34 9.24
C VAL A 198 11.89 -5.13 8.36
N ALA A 199 10.91 -4.66 7.59
CA ALA A 199 11.03 -3.46 6.76
C ALA A 199 11.32 -2.20 7.61
N CYS A 200 10.63 -2.04 8.74
CA CYS A 200 10.87 -0.97 9.68
C CYS A 200 12.31 -0.98 10.21
N PHE A 201 12.79 -2.17 10.61
CA PHE A 201 14.15 -2.34 11.09
C PHE A 201 15.20 -2.04 10.00
N CYS A 202 14.98 -2.51 8.78
CA CYS A 202 15.84 -2.20 7.63
C CYS A 202 15.86 -0.69 7.32
N ALA A 203 14.71 -0.02 7.31
CA ALA A 203 14.64 1.42 7.09
C ALA A 203 15.39 2.20 8.19
N TYR A 204 15.27 1.76 9.45
CA TYR A 204 16.01 2.32 10.58
C TYR A 204 17.53 2.15 10.43
N LEU A 205 18.00 0.95 10.07
CA LEU A 205 19.43 0.71 9.82
C LEU A 205 19.95 1.60 8.69
N MET A 206 19.23 1.70 7.58
CA MET A 206 19.61 2.57 6.46
C MET A 206 19.70 4.04 6.86
N TYR A 207 18.83 4.49 7.79
CA TYR A 207 18.88 5.84 8.34
C TYR A 207 20.10 6.06 9.22
N ILE A 208 20.45 5.11 10.11
CA ILE A 208 21.63 5.20 10.97
C ILE A 208 22.92 5.26 10.17
N PHE A 209 23.09 4.39 9.17
CA PHE A 209 24.28 4.39 8.33
C PHE A 209 24.48 5.71 7.59
N GLU A 210 23.40 6.45 7.34
CA GLU A 210 23.48 7.77 6.71
C GLU A 210 23.89 8.88 7.69
N LYS A 211 23.57 8.73 8.98
CA LYS A 211 23.82 9.73 10.03
C LYS A 211 25.30 9.96 10.31
N LYS A 212 26.20 9.06 9.91
CA LYS A 212 27.65 9.15 10.19
C LYS A 212 28.37 10.36 9.58
N ASN A 213 27.77 11.15 8.68
CA ASN A 213 28.37 12.33 8.08
C ASN A 213 28.00 13.60 8.84
N LYS A 214 29.02 14.18 9.51
CA LYS A 214 29.17 15.45 10.23
C LYS A 214 27.93 16.32 10.54
N ILE A 215 27.87 16.69 11.82
CA ILE A 215 26.88 17.56 12.47
C ILE A 215 27.41 19.00 12.39
N GLU A 216 26.69 19.90 11.73
CA GLU A 216 26.77 21.34 11.92
C GLU A 216 25.59 21.78 12.78
N ARG A 217 25.87 22.32 13.96
CA ARG A 217 24.86 22.90 14.86
C ARG A 217 24.44 24.27 14.33
N SER A 218 23.17 24.53 14.19
CA SER A 218 22.59 25.84 13.96
C SER A 218 21.30 26.05 14.74
N ILE A 219 21.03 27.30 15.03
CA ILE A 219 20.09 27.87 15.99
C ILE A 219 18.63 27.43 15.79
N GLU A 220 17.95 27.10 16.89
CA GLU A 220 16.64 26.47 17.01
C GLU A 220 15.45 27.35 16.63
N LYS A 221 14.56 26.80 15.79
CA LYS A 221 13.12 27.10 15.91
C LYS A 221 12.51 26.21 16.99
N SER A 222 11.64 26.76 17.82
CA SER A 222 10.95 26.00 18.87
C SER A 222 10.27 24.73 18.32
N ASN A 223 10.47 23.58 18.97
CA ASN A 223 9.87 22.30 18.61
C ASN A 223 8.34 22.37 18.43
N LYS A 224 7.67 23.27 19.19
CA LYS A 224 6.21 23.47 19.11
C LYS A 224 5.76 24.02 17.74
N THR A 225 6.54 24.92 17.13
CA THR A 225 6.19 25.50 15.82
C THR A 225 6.36 24.45 14.70
N LEU A 226 7.39 23.61 14.76
CA LEU A 226 7.63 22.54 13.79
C LEU A 226 6.55 21.45 13.91
N PHE A 227 6.15 21.07 15.12
CA PHE A 227 5.06 20.12 15.33
C PHE A 227 3.74 20.63 14.75
N LYS A 228 3.39 21.90 15.01
CA LYS A 228 2.20 22.53 14.44
C LYS A 228 2.24 22.55 12.91
N GLU A 229 3.42 22.78 12.31
CA GLU A 229 3.63 22.74 10.86
C GLU A 229 3.38 21.33 10.30
N VAL A 230 3.89 20.29 10.96
CA VAL A 230 3.64 18.89 10.57
C VAL A 230 2.15 18.57 10.64
N VAL A 231 1.47 18.90 11.76
CA VAL A 231 0.03 18.62 11.95
C VAL A 231 -0.81 19.36 10.91
N SER A 232 -0.54 20.63 10.65
CA SER A 232 -1.31 21.45 9.71
C SER A 232 -1.26 20.95 8.27
N VAL A 233 -0.18 20.26 7.89
CA VAL A 233 -0.03 19.66 6.55
C VAL A 233 -0.54 18.21 6.54
N ALA A 234 -0.25 17.43 7.59
CA ALA A 234 -0.61 16.02 7.64
C ALA A 234 -2.13 15.80 7.76
N LEU A 235 -2.81 16.59 8.59
CA LEU A 235 -4.21 16.35 8.91
C LEU A 235 -5.17 16.50 7.71
N PRO A 236 -5.05 17.54 6.85
CA PRO A 236 -5.87 17.63 5.64
C PRO A 236 -5.60 16.48 4.65
N ILE A 237 -4.34 16.07 4.49
CA ILE A 237 -3.96 14.93 3.64
C ILE A 237 -4.58 13.64 4.20
N ALA A 238 -4.47 13.44 5.51
CA ALA A 238 -5.05 12.28 6.18
C ALA A 238 -6.57 12.24 6.06
N GLY A 239 -7.25 13.38 6.24
CA GLY A 239 -8.72 13.48 6.19
C GLY A 239 -9.29 12.98 4.85
N SER A 240 -8.68 13.37 3.74
CA SER A 240 -9.11 12.88 2.42
C SER A 240 -8.89 11.38 2.25
N ALA A 241 -7.76 10.85 2.76
CA ALA A 241 -7.46 9.43 2.70
C ALA A 241 -8.39 8.60 3.61
N TYR A 242 -8.74 9.11 4.80
CA TYR A 242 -9.67 8.47 5.72
C TYR A 242 -11.06 8.28 5.09
N ILE A 243 -11.61 9.35 4.50
CA ILE A 243 -12.92 9.28 3.84
C ILE A 243 -12.89 8.26 2.71
N GLN A 244 -11.86 8.30 1.87
CA GLN A 244 -11.74 7.42 0.72
C GLN A 244 -11.62 5.94 1.14
N THR A 245 -10.76 5.62 2.12
CA THR A 245 -10.58 4.23 2.56
C THR A 245 -11.77 3.73 3.36
N PHE A 246 -12.41 4.60 4.16
CA PHE A 246 -13.64 4.26 4.87
C PHE A 246 -14.77 3.87 3.92
N LEU A 247 -15.00 4.67 2.87
CA LEU A 247 -16.04 4.36 1.87
C LEU A 247 -15.76 3.04 1.15
N ARG A 248 -14.51 2.76 0.80
CA ARG A 248 -14.12 1.45 0.21
C ARG A 248 -14.35 0.30 1.17
N SER A 249 -14.02 0.46 2.45
CA SER A 249 -14.24 -0.59 3.44
C SER A 249 -15.74 -0.86 3.67
N ILE A 250 -16.57 0.18 3.65
CA ILE A 250 -18.03 0.01 3.69
C ILE A 250 -18.53 -0.74 2.46
N GLU A 251 -18.09 -0.35 1.25
CA GLU A 251 -18.45 -1.05 0.00
C GLU A 251 -18.13 -2.54 0.11
N ASP A 252 -16.91 -2.89 0.52
CA ASP A 252 -16.46 -4.29 0.62
C ASP A 252 -17.27 -5.08 1.65
N ILE A 253 -17.68 -4.48 2.76
CA ILE A 253 -18.50 -5.11 3.79
C ILE A 253 -19.95 -5.28 3.35
N LEU A 254 -20.50 -4.31 2.62
CA LEU A 254 -21.90 -4.34 2.20
C LEU A 254 -22.20 -5.44 1.16
N ILE A 255 -21.24 -5.76 0.29
CA ILE A 255 -21.44 -6.77 -0.77
C ILE A 255 -21.81 -8.15 -0.18
N PRO A 256 -21.01 -8.78 0.71
CA PRO A 256 -21.40 -10.07 1.30
C PRO A 256 -22.67 -9.99 2.16
N LYS A 257 -22.89 -8.86 2.85
CA LYS A 257 -24.12 -8.67 3.63
C LYS A 257 -25.38 -8.63 2.75
N ALA A 258 -25.30 -7.96 1.60
CA ALA A 258 -26.40 -7.95 0.64
C ALA A 258 -26.68 -9.34 0.07
N LEU A 259 -25.64 -10.11 -0.24
CA LEU A 259 -25.80 -11.50 -0.69
C LEU A 259 -26.48 -12.37 0.37
N LYS A 260 -26.11 -12.22 1.64
CA LYS A 260 -26.76 -12.92 2.77
C LYS A 260 -28.23 -12.54 2.91
N SER A 261 -28.58 -11.26 2.75
CA SER A 261 -29.98 -10.81 2.87
C SER A 261 -30.89 -11.41 1.79
N HIS A 262 -30.33 -11.86 0.68
CA HIS A 262 -31.04 -12.56 -0.40
C HIS A 262 -31.03 -14.08 -0.26
N GLY A 263 -30.68 -14.62 0.91
CA GLY A 263 -30.80 -16.04 1.23
C GLY A 263 -29.52 -16.87 1.00
N SER A 264 -28.40 -16.25 0.63
CA SER A 264 -27.14 -16.97 0.49
C SER A 264 -26.55 -17.32 1.86
N SER A 265 -25.92 -18.49 1.97
CA SER A 265 -25.14 -18.84 3.16
C SER A 265 -23.92 -17.93 3.34
N THR A 266 -23.35 -17.90 4.54
CA THR A 266 -22.12 -17.13 4.79
C THR A 266 -20.97 -17.59 3.89
N ALA A 267 -20.78 -18.90 3.75
CA ALA A 267 -19.73 -19.47 2.90
C ALA A 267 -19.92 -19.09 1.42
N THR A 268 -21.15 -19.22 0.90
CA THR A 268 -21.48 -18.86 -0.49
C THR A 268 -21.25 -17.36 -0.75
N SER A 269 -21.70 -16.51 0.17
CA SER A 269 -21.52 -15.04 0.05
C SER A 269 -20.04 -14.64 0.04
N LEU A 270 -19.23 -15.27 0.89
CA LEU A 270 -17.78 -15.06 0.93
C LEU A 270 -17.11 -15.62 -0.34
N SER A 271 -17.55 -16.78 -0.83
CA SER A 271 -17.02 -17.36 -2.07
C SER A 271 -17.25 -16.43 -3.26
N ILE A 272 -18.47 -15.96 -3.47
CA ILE A 272 -18.80 -15.02 -4.56
C ILE A 272 -17.97 -13.73 -4.43
N PHE A 273 -17.91 -13.18 -3.24
CA PHE A 273 -17.09 -11.98 -2.99
C PHE A 273 -15.59 -12.23 -3.24
N GLY A 274 -15.09 -13.39 -2.84
CA GLY A 274 -13.71 -13.83 -3.06
C GLY A 274 -13.38 -14.00 -4.54
N VAL A 275 -14.25 -14.60 -5.32
CA VAL A 275 -14.11 -14.72 -6.78
C VAL A 275 -14.03 -13.34 -7.41
N ILE A 276 -14.95 -12.44 -7.09
CA ILE A 276 -15.00 -11.10 -7.71
C ILE A 276 -13.84 -10.22 -7.25
N LYS A 277 -13.74 -9.95 -5.94
CA LYS A 277 -12.78 -8.97 -5.37
C LYS A 277 -11.38 -9.56 -5.14
N GLY A 278 -11.30 -10.86 -4.87
CA GLY A 278 -10.05 -11.54 -4.56
C GLY A 278 -9.30 -12.10 -5.77
N MET A 279 -10.03 -12.52 -6.81
CA MET A 279 -9.46 -13.21 -7.97
C MET A 279 -9.66 -12.42 -9.27
N ALA A 280 -10.90 -12.20 -9.72
CA ALA A 280 -11.20 -11.60 -11.02
C ALA A 280 -10.75 -10.13 -11.13
N LEU A 281 -11.18 -9.26 -10.21
CA LEU A 281 -10.84 -7.84 -10.27
C LEU A 281 -9.34 -7.54 -10.23
N PRO A 282 -8.49 -8.21 -9.42
CA PRO A 282 -7.05 -8.01 -9.48
C PRO A 282 -6.44 -8.39 -10.83
N LEU A 283 -6.94 -9.46 -11.46
CA LEU A 283 -6.51 -9.87 -12.79
C LEU A 283 -6.90 -8.83 -13.84
N LEU A 284 -8.14 -8.38 -13.84
CA LEU A 284 -8.64 -7.34 -14.74
C LEU A 284 -7.92 -6.00 -14.57
N ASN A 285 -7.49 -5.68 -13.33
CA ASN A 285 -6.74 -4.45 -13.05
C ASN A 285 -5.24 -4.58 -13.35
N PHE A 286 -4.72 -5.76 -13.63
CA PHE A 286 -3.28 -5.97 -13.87
C PHE A 286 -2.71 -5.07 -14.99
N PRO A 287 -3.36 -4.88 -16.16
CA PRO A 287 -2.87 -3.97 -17.18
C PRO A 287 -2.76 -2.52 -16.71
N SER A 288 -3.55 -2.09 -15.73
CA SER A 288 -3.50 -0.74 -15.19
C SER A 288 -2.19 -0.44 -14.44
N ILE A 289 -1.50 -1.45 -13.92
CA ILE A 289 -0.19 -1.31 -13.25
C ILE A 289 0.84 -0.74 -14.23
N PHE A 290 0.83 -1.21 -15.48
CA PHE A 290 1.70 -0.68 -16.53
C PHE A 290 1.37 0.78 -16.84
N LEU A 291 0.08 1.11 -16.98
CA LEU A 291 -0.37 2.48 -17.26
C LEU A 291 -0.03 3.45 -16.13
N ALA A 292 -0.23 3.04 -14.88
CA ALA A 292 0.14 3.83 -13.71
C ALA A 292 1.65 4.10 -13.65
N SER A 293 2.45 3.09 -13.99
CA SER A 293 3.90 3.23 -14.05
C SER A 293 4.35 4.21 -15.13
N PHE A 294 3.72 4.21 -16.30
CA PHE A 294 3.98 5.20 -17.36
C PHE A 294 3.60 6.62 -16.96
N SER A 295 2.54 6.79 -16.18
CA SER A 295 2.10 8.12 -15.72
C SER A 295 3.20 8.84 -14.96
N THR A 296 3.97 8.15 -14.14
CA THR A 296 5.07 8.74 -13.35
C THR A 296 6.20 9.28 -14.21
N LEU A 297 6.41 8.74 -15.41
CA LEU A 297 7.41 9.19 -16.38
C LEU A 297 6.92 10.42 -17.19
N ILE A 298 5.64 10.46 -17.49
CA ILE A 298 5.04 11.47 -18.38
C ILE A 298 4.74 12.78 -17.67
N ILE A 299 4.34 12.73 -16.39
CA ILE A 299 4.01 13.93 -15.59
C ILE A 299 5.12 14.99 -15.61
N PRO A 300 6.42 14.67 -15.37
CA PRO A 300 7.48 15.66 -15.44
C PRO A 300 7.70 16.25 -16.82
N GLU A 301 7.49 15.46 -17.87
CA GLU A 301 7.63 15.90 -19.27
C GLU A 301 6.57 16.92 -19.64
N ILE A 302 5.30 16.63 -19.32
CA ILE A 302 4.19 17.57 -19.50
C ILE A 302 4.43 18.86 -18.71
N ALA A 303 4.84 18.76 -17.44
CA ALA A 303 5.14 19.92 -16.62
C ALA A 303 6.24 20.80 -17.24
N GLN A 304 7.30 20.20 -17.79
CA GLN A 304 8.37 20.92 -18.48
C GLN A 304 7.86 21.65 -19.73
N TYR A 305 7.08 20.99 -20.60
CA TYR A 305 6.54 21.64 -21.80
C TYR A 305 5.55 22.75 -21.44
N ASN A 306 4.79 22.60 -20.37
CA ASN A 306 3.87 23.64 -19.90
C ASN A 306 4.61 24.89 -19.42
N VAL A 307 5.69 24.76 -18.64
CA VAL A 307 6.54 25.87 -18.20
C VAL A 307 7.18 26.59 -19.39
N LEU A 308 7.52 25.86 -20.45
CA LEU A 308 8.08 26.40 -21.69
C LEU A 308 7.02 26.99 -22.65
N ASN A 309 5.75 27.04 -22.23
CA ASN A 309 4.61 27.47 -23.04
C ASN A 309 4.46 26.72 -24.37
N ARG A 310 4.97 25.49 -24.49
CA ARG A 310 4.91 24.65 -25.69
C ARG A 310 3.61 23.84 -25.75
N LYS A 311 2.47 24.51 -25.89
CA LYS A 311 1.14 23.86 -25.91
C LYS A 311 1.00 22.76 -26.98
N LYS A 312 1.62 22.90 -28.17
CA LYS A 312 1.64 21.85 -29.19
C LYS A 312 2.32 20.57 -28.73
N SER A 313 3.44 20.69 -28.01
CA SER A 313 4.16 19.53 -27.43
C SER A 313 3.37 18.86 -26.31
N VAL A 314 2.69 19.63 -25.47
CA VAL A 314 1.79 19.10 -24.43
C VAL A 314 0.67 18.30 -25.07
N ASN A 315 -0.05 18.87 -26.05
CA ASN A 315 -1.14 18.18 -26.74
C ASN A 315 -0.66 16.91 -27.47
N PHE A 316 0.52 16.95 -28.06
CA PHE A 316 1.11 15.78 -28.72
C PHE A 316 1.39 14.64 -27.73
N VAL A 317 1.98 14.94 -26.57
CA VAL A 317 2.25 13.93 -25.51
C VAL A 317 0.93 13.36 -24.98
N ILE A 318 -0.05 14.22 -24.65
CA ILE A 318 -1.37 13.80 -24.17
C ILE A 318 -2.05 12.90 -25.21
N SER A 319 -2.07 13.28 -26.49
CA SER A 319 -2.68 12.47 -27.57
C SER A 319 -2.00 11.11 -27.70
N LYS A 320 -0.67 11.04 -27.59
CA LYS A 320 0.05 9.77 -27.61
C LYS A 320 -0.30 8.90 -26.42
N VAL A 321 -0.38 9.47 -25.21
CA VAL A 321 -0.76 8.75 -23.99
C VAL A 321 -2.16 8.18 -24.11
N ILE A 322 -3.13 8.98 -24.55
CA ILE A 322 -4.52 8.53 -24.74
C ILE A 322 -4.57 7.39 -25.77
N LYS A 323 -3.91 7.52 -26.91
CA LYS A 323 -3.86 6.46 -27.93
C LYS A 323 -3.25 5.17 -27.38
N PHE A 324 -2.13 5.27 -26.67
CA PHE A 324 -1.46 4.11 -26.08
C PHE A 324 -2.33 3.43 -25.02
N THR A 325 -2.98 4.22 -24.15
CA THR A 325 -3.91 3.71 -23.14
C THR A 325 -5.10 3.00 -23.79
N LEU A 326 -5.68 3.59 -24.84
CA LEU A 326 -6.79 2.96 -25.56
C LEU A 326 -6.38 1.64 -26.23
N ILE A 327 -5.20 1.58 -26.84
CA ILE A 327 -4.69 0.34 -27.45
C ILE A 327 -4.55 -0.76 -26.39
N ILE A 328 -3.91 -0.45 -25.24
CA ILE A 328 -3.78 -1.42 -24.14
C ILE A 328 -5.16 -1.83 -23.61
N ALA A 329 -6.05 -0.87 -23.39
CA ALA A 329 -7.39 -1.17 -22.88
C ALA A 329 -8.18 -2.08 -23.84
N LEU A 330 -8.22 -1.77 -25.13
CA LEU A 330 -8.92 -2.58 -26.12
C LEU A 330 -8.31 -3.98 -26.26
N PHE A 331 -6.98 -4.07 -26.30
CA PHE A 331 -6.29 -5.35 -26.35
C PHE A 331 -6.58 -6.19 -25.10
N SER A 332 -6.46 -5.60 -23.91
CA SER A 332 -6.74 -6.29 -22.63
C SER A 332 -8.20 -6.73 -22.56
N THR A 333 -9.16 -5.86 -22.96
CA THR A 333 -10.58 -6.20 -22.98
C THR A 333 -10.85 -7.38 -23.92
N GLY A 334 -10.34 -7.34 -25.16
CA GLY A 334 -10.49 -8.45 -26.10
C GLY A 334 -9.85 -9.75 -25.59
N PHE A 335 -8.66 -9.65 -25.01
CA PHE A 335 -7.98 -10.79 -24.41
C PHE A 335 -8.78 -11.42 -23.28
N PHE A 336 -9.27 -10.63 -22.31
CA PHE A 336 -10.05 -11.13 -21.19
C PHE A 336 -11.41 -11.69 -21.61
N ILE A 337 -12.09 -11.13 -22.62
CA ILE A 337 -13.36 -11.68 -23.12
C ILE A 337 -13.14 -13.05 -23.76
N VAL A 338 -12.08 -13.21 -24.58
CA VAL A 338 -11.82 -14.46 -25.31
C VAL A 338 -11.29 -15.56 -24.38
N TYR A 339 -10.40 -15.22 -23.45
CA TYR A 339 -9.68 -16.21 -22.64
C TYR A 339 -10.13 -16.22 -21.16
N SER A 340 -11.30 -15.71 -20.83
CA SER A 340 -11.78 -15.64 -19.43
C SER A 340 -11.79 -17.01 -18.75
N ASN A 341 -12.40 -18.01 -19.39
CA ASN A 341 -12.54 -19.36 -18.81
C ASN A 341 -11.17 -20.05 -18.66
N GLU A 342 -10.30 -19.94 -19.68
CA GLU A 342 -8.97 -20.51 -19.67
C GLU A 342 -8.10 -19.89 -18.57
N LEU A 343 -8.20 -18.57 -18.38
CA LEU A 343 -7.50 -17.85 -17.32
C LEU A 343 -8.02 -18.25 -15.93
N GLY A 344 -9.33 -18.36 -15.76
CA GLY A 344 -9.95 -18.81 -14.51
C GLY A 344 -9.47 -20.21 -14.13
N GLN A 345 -9.48 -21.14 -15.07
CA GLN A 345 -9.05 -22.52 -14.84
C GLN A 345 -7.53 -22.66 -14.67
N SER A 346 -6.72 -21.99 -15.52
CA SER A 346 -5.26 -22.15 -15.51
C SER A 346 -4.59 -21.46 -14.32
N LEU A 347 -5.07 -20.30 -13.92
CA LEU A 347 -4.45 -19.51 -12.83
C LEU A 347 -5.04 -19.84 -11.46
N TYR A 348 -6.35 -20.02 -11.37
CA TYR A 348 -7.07 -20.15 -10.10
C TYR A 348 -7.68 -21.53 -9.87
N HIS A 349 -7.58 -22.45 -10.85
CA HIS A 349 -8.24 -23.76 -10.82
C HIS A 349 -9.73 -23.67 -10.48
N ASN A 350 -10.37 -22.57 -10.90
CA ASN A 350 -11.76 -22.26 -10.61
C ASN A 350 -12.46 -21.69 -11.86
N SER A 351 -13.48 -22.40 -12.34
CA SER A 351 -14.26 -21.98 -13.51
C SER A 351 -15.17 -20.76 -13.25
N GLU A 352 -15.54 -20.52 -11.99
CA GLU A 352 -16.39 -19.37 -11.64
C GLU A 352 -15.65 -18.02 -11.80
N VAL A 353 -14.33 -18.02 -11.88
CA VAL A 353 -13.52 -16.81 -12.08
C VAL A 353 -13.58 -16.33 -13.53
N GLY A 354 -13.72 -17.24 -14.49
CA GLY A 354 -13.90 -16.93 -15.91
C GLY A 354 -15.24 -16.27 -16.20
#